data_85be4362d5004f5bef9db9f599b07494
#
_entry.id   85be4362d5004f5bef9db9f599b07494
#
_cell.length_a   1.000
_cell.length_b   1.000
_cell.length_c   1.000
_cell.angle_alpha   90.00
_cell.angle_beta   90.00
_cell.angle_gamma   90.00
#
_symmetry.space_group_name_H-M   'P 1'
#
loop_
_entity.id
_entity.type
_entity.pdbx_description
1 polymer ?
#
loop_
_entity_poly.entity_id
_entity_poly.type
_entity_poly.pdbx_seq_one_letter_code
_entity_poly.pdbx_strand_id
1 'polypeptide(L)'
;MATLQGIINRGIVNAELQFEKMGYISSNVSNYNTNGYKAVRFEQMLSESGYLSGIERTDFTQGAIQRTARDFDLAIDGSGFIPVTSPTGDVTYTREGSFMVNQDGFLITNDGYLVGDGIQMPVNYDNFAIRANGQVEVYSNDGTEREILGVIPLVNFQNPEGLKKADNNKYYLTAESGEPVLIKKHERFKQGSLEVTNIDILGEVNSILRLNASMLASFKVMETINDMYSKTLQLNQ
;
A
#
# COMPACT_ATOMS: atom_id res chain seq x y z
N MET A 1 9.77 -39.37 13.37
CA MET A 1 8.31 -39.64 13.41
C MET A 1 7.60 -38.36 13.87
N ALA A 2 6.59 -37.91 13.17
CA ALA A 2 5.80 -36.79 13.64
C ALA A 2 5.03 -37.22 14.88
N THR A 3 5.26 -36.57 16.02
CA THR A 3 4.46 -36.81 17.22
C THR A 3 3.10 -36.20 17.06
N LEU A 4 2.06 -36.77 17.70
CA LEU A 4 0.71 -36.24 17.66
C LEU A 4 0.65 -34.76 18.05
N GLN A 5 1.43 -34.40 19.10
CA GLN A 5 1.60 -33.00 19.52
C GLN A 5 2.17 -32.11 18.39
N GLY A 6 3.10 -32.64 17.61
CA GLY A 6 3.66 -31.91 16.46
C GLY A 6 2.62 -31.67 15.34
N ILE A 7 1.67 -32.61 15.13
CA ILE A 7 0.59 -32.44 14.16
C ILE A 7 -0.40 -31.39 14.64
N ILE A 8 -0.79 -31.41 15.91
CA ILE A 8 -1.69 -30.41 16.52
C ILE A 8 -1.06 -29.02 16.43
N ASN A 9 0.21 -28.87 16.82
CA ASN A 9 0.92 -27.59 16.76
C ASN A 9 0.97 -27.04 15.33
N ARG A 10 1.22 -27.87 14.31
CA ARG A 10 1.18 -27.44 12.91
C ARG A 10 -0.23 -27.02 12.47
N GLY A 11 -1.27 -27.71 12.98
CA GLY A 11 -2.65 -27.32 12.74
C GLY A 11 -2.98 -25.95 13.31
N ILE A 12 -2.50 -25.64 14.53
CA ILE A 12 -2.67 -24.33 15.18
C ILE A 12 -1.96 -23.25 14.36
N VAL A 13 -0.69 -23.43 14.05
CA VAL A 13 0.09 -22.46 13.24
C VAL A 13 -0.57 -22.21 11.89
N ASN A 14 -1.07 -23.26 11.23
CA ASN A 14 -1.80 -23.10 9.98
C ASN A 14 -3.09 -22.27 10.15
N ALA A 15 -3.84 -22.51 11.24
CA ALA A 15 -5.03 -21.72 11.54
C ALA A 15 -4.69 -20.23 11.80
N GLU A 16 -3.62 -19.95 12.58
CA GLU A 16 -3.15 -18.58 12.84
C GLU A 16 -2.81 -17.87 11.53
N LEU A 17 -2.03 -18.49 10.64
CA LEU A 17 -1.69 -17.93 9.33
C LEU A 17 -2.92 -17.71 8.43
N GLN A 18 -3.94 -18.56 8.54
CA GLN A 18 -5.20 -18.36 7.81
C GLN A 18 -5.98 -17.16 8.35
N PHE A 19 -6.00 -16.94 9.67
CA PHE A 19 -6.59 -15.73 10.26
C PHE A 19 -5.82 -14.47 9.87
N GLU A 20 -4.50 -14.52 9.87
CA GLU A 20 -3.66 -13.42 9.43
C GLU A 20 -3.96 -13.07 7.96
N LYS A 21 -3.99 -14.06 7.08
CA LYS A 21 -4.38 -13.88 5.67
C LYS A 21 -5.77 -13.25 5.52
N MET A 22 -6.73 -13.66 6.35
CA MET A 22 -8.06 -13.05 6.36
C MET A 22 -8.01 -11.58 6.73
N GLY A 23 -7.13 -11.20 7.67
CA GLY A 23 -6.88 -9.80 8.03
C GLY A 23 -6.42 -8.96 6.84
N TYR A 24 -5.46 -9.45 6.05
CA TYR A 24 -4.98 -8.75 4.84
C TYR A 24 -6.07 -8.63 3.77
N ILE A 25 -6.83 -9.70 3.51
CA ILE A 25 -7.95 -9.66 2.57
C ILE A 25 -9.01 -8.64 3.03
N SER A 26 -9.34 -8.63 4.32
CA SER A 26 -10.28 -7.65 4.90
C SER A 26 -9.77 -6.21 4.76
N SER A 27 -8.48 -5.98 5.00
CA SER A 27 -7.84 -4.68 4.79
C SER A 27 -7.91 -4.25 3.32
N ASN A 28 -7.60 -5.14 2.38
CA ASN A 28 -7.74 -4.87 0.95
C ASN A 28 -9.18 -4.47 0.60
N VAL A 29 -10.17 -5.28 0.99
CA VAL A 29 -11.59 -5.00 0.70
C VAL A 29 -12.02 -3.64 1.28
N SER A 30 -11.60 -3.32 2.52
CA SER A 30 -11.93 -2.04 3.17
C SER A 30 -11.34 -0.85 2.43
N ASN A 31 -10.21 -1.02 1.75
CA ASN A 31 -9.50 0.02 1.02
C ASN A 31 -9.76 -0.01 -0.50
N TYR A 32 -10.78 -0.73 -0.97
CA TYR A 32 -11.10 -0.84 -2.39
C TYR A 32 -11.41 0.51 -3.05
N ASN A 33 -11.96 1.46 -2.30
CA ASN A 33 -12.26 2.81 -2.79
C ASN A 33 -11.20 3.85 -2.37
N THR A 34 -10.06 3.42 -1.82
CA THR A 34 -9.00 4.32 -1.37
C THR A 34 -8.02 4.60 -2.51
N ASN A 35 -7.89 5.87 -2.90
CA ASN A 35 -6.98 6.27 -3.97
C ASN A 35 -5.51 6.02 -3.58
N GLY A 36 -4.72 5.55 -4.54
CA GLY A 36 -3.31 5.25 -4.32
C GLY A 36 -3.02 4.04 -3.43
N TYR A 37 -4.06 3.36 -2.91
CA TYR A 37 -3.87 2.16 -2.11
C TYR A 37 -3.31 1.02 -2.96
N LYS A 38 -2.34 0.29 -2.38
CA LYS A 38 -1.73 -0.89 -2.99
C LYS A 38 -2.14 -2.14 -2.24
N ALA A 39 -2.62 -3.12 -2.97
CA ALA A 39 -3.04 -4.40 -2.42
C ALA A 39 -1.90 -5.09 -1.68
N VAL A 40 -2.20 -5.65 -0.53
CA VAL A 40 -1.25 -6.48 0.23
C VAL A 40 -1.58 -7.94 -0.02
N ARG A 41 -0.59 -8.69 -0.47
CA ARG A 41 -0.66 -10.13 -0.66
C ARG A 41 0.00 -10.84 0.52
N PHE A 42 -0.63 -11.87 1.00
CA PHE A 42 -0.07 -12.72 2.05
C PHE A 42 0.23 -14.09 1.47
N GLU A 43 1.50 -14.44 1.43
CA GLU A 43 2.01 -15.71 0.92
C GLU A 43 2.44 -16.61 2.08
N GLN A 44 2.03 -17.88 2.01
CA GLN A 44 2.47 -18.90 2.97
C GLN A 44 3.64 -19.66 2.37
N MET A 45 4.73 -19.72 3.09
CA MET A 45 5.91 -20.49 2.71
C MET A 45 6.15 -21.63 3.69
N LEU A 46 6.52 -22.79 3.15
CA LEU A 46 6.98 -23.91 3.96
C LEU A 46 8.50 -23.78 4.13
N SER A 47 8.95 -23.60 5.37
CA SER A 47 10.37 -23.57 5.67
C SER A 47 11.02 -24.97 5.53
N GLU A 48 12.33 -25.02 5.38
CA GLU A 48 13.09 -26.30 5.35
C GLU A 48 12.89 -27.13 6.62
N SER A 49 12.59 -26.48 7.74
CA SER A 49 12.25 -27.14 9.01
C SER A 49 10.84 -27.73 9.04
N GLY A 50 10.04 -27.56 7.97
CA GLY A 50 8.67 -28.08 7.85
C GLY A 50 7.62 -27.27 8.62
N TYR A 51 7.95 -26.04 9.02
CA TYR A 51 7.00 -25.08 9.57
C TYR A 51 6.51 -24.13 8.50
N LEU A 52 5.23 -23.74 8.58
CA LEU A 52 4.66 -22.68 7.75
C LEU A 52 5.04 -21.32 8.34
N SER A 53 5.39 -20.39 7.47
CA SER A 53 5.58 -18.97 7.79
C SER A 53 4.78 -18.13 6.80
N GLY A 54 4.34 -16.95 7.23
CA GLY A 54 3.67 -15.96 6.39
C GLY A 54 4.63 -14.85 5.98
N ILE A 55 4.49 -14.37 4.75
CA ILE A 55 5.20 -13.19 4.27
C ILE A 55 4.16 -12.27 3.64
N GLU A 56 4.13 -11.02 4.10
CA GLU A 56 3.35 -9.98 3.43
C GLU A 56 4.16 -9.34 2.30
N ARG A 57 3.49 -9.05 1.19
CA ARG A 57 4.07 -8.31 0.07
C ARG A 57 3.08 -7.28 -0.42
N THR A 58 3.53 -6.04 -0.58
CA THR A 58 2.72 -5.00 -1.22
C THR A 58 2.87 -5.11 -2.73
N ASP A 59 1.75 -5.19 -3.44
CA ASP A 59 1.72 -5.20 -4.89
C ASP A 59 1.74 -3.77 -5.44
N PHE A 60 2.89 -3.31 -5.91
CA PHE A 60 3.07 -1.97 -6.46
C PHE A 60 2.69 -1.85 -7.94
N THR A 61 2.02 -2.84 -8.53
CA THR A 61 1.44 -2.68 -9.88
C THR A 61 0.52 -1.48 -9.93
N GLN A 62 0.52 -0.80 -11.08
CA GLN A 62 -0.28 0.41 -11.24
C GLN A 62 -1.76 0.08 -11.28
N GLY A 63 -2.57 0.82 -10.51
CA GLY A 63 -4.02 0.87 -10.63
C GLY A 63 -4.48 1.70 -11.83
N ALA A 64 -5.76 1.69 -12.13
CA ALA A 64 -6.29 2.54 -13.18
C ALA A 64 -6.17 4.02 -12.78
N ILE A 65 -5.93 4.90 -13.76
CA ILE A 65 -5.93 6.34 -13.55
C ILE A 65 -7.32 6.86 -13.87
N GLN A 66 -7.96 7.49 -12.89
CA GLN A 66 -9.29 8.08 -13.02
C GLN A 66 -9.18 9.61 -13.02
N ARG A 67 -9.85 10.26 -13.95
CA ARG A 67 -9.93 11.71 -14.00
C ARG A 67 -10.94 12.23 -12.97
N THR A 68 -10.50 13.16 -12.11
CA THR A 68 -11.31 13.74 -11.03
C THR A 68 -11.73 15.17 -11.29
N ALA A 69 -11.04 15.85 -12.20
CA ALA A 69 -11.21 17.28 -12.51
C ALA A 69 -10.96 18.22 -11.30
N ARG A 70 -10.32 17.74 -10.23
CA ARG A 70 -9.79 18.60 -9.15
C ARG A 70 -8.35 18.96 -9.50
N ASP A 71 -8.03 20.24 -9.47
CA ASP A 71 -6.73 20.74 -9.95
C ASP A 71 -5.55 20.27 -9.09
N PHE A 72 -5.76 20.00 -7.80
CA PHE A 72 -4.75 19.49 -6.87
C PHE A 72 -4.61 17.97 -6.86
N ASP A 73 -5.44 17.24 -7.60
CA ASP A 73 -5.30 15.82 -7.74
C ASP A 73 -4.23 15.48 -8.77
N LEU A 74 -3.31 14.60 -8.41
CA LEU A 74 -2.13 14.26 -9.21
C LEU A 74 -1.92 12.75 -9.25
N ALA A 75 -2.07 12.15 -10.40
CA ALA A 75 -1.72 10.73 -10.60
C ALA A 75 -0.31 10.57 -11.15
N ILE A 76 0.33 9.46 -10.76
CA ILE A 76 1.60 9.02 -11.35
C ILE A 76 1.28 7.99 -12.45
N ASP A 77 1.72 8.24 -13.68
CA ASP A 77 1.61 7.28 -14.78
C ASP A 77 2.94 6.50 -14.91
N GLY A 78 2.95 5.30 -14.34
CA GLY A 78 4.13 4.44 -14.25
C GLY A 78 4.62 4.20 -12.84
N SER A 79 5.88 3.76 -12.70
CA SER A 79 6.52 3.49 -11.42
C SER A 79 7.04 4.77 -10.76
N GLY A 80 7.04 4.81 -9.45
CA GLY A 80 7.59 5.90 -8.66
C GLY A 80 6.69 6.29 -7.48
N PHE A 81 7.23 7.11 -6.61
CA PHE A 81 6.59 7.60 -5.39
C PHE A 81 6.85 9.09 -5.23
N ILE A 82 5.93 9.79 -4.61
CA ILE A 82 6.09 11.19 -4.22
C ILE A 82 6.59 11.20 -2.78
N PRO A 83 7.76 11.80 -2.49
CA PRO A 83 8.19 12.00 -1.12
C PRO A 83 7.34 13.08 -0.46
N VAL A 84 6.94 12.82 0.77
CA VAL A 84 6.18 13.76 1.61
C VAL A 84 6.82 13.83 2.99
N THR A 85 6.88 15.03 3.55
CA THR A 85 7.56 15.29 4.81
C THR A 85 6.52 15.53 5.90
N SER A 86 6.61 14.78 7.00
CA SER A 86 5.74 14.95 8.15
C SER A 86 6.01 16.30 8.85
N PRO A 87 5.07 16.80 9.67
CA PRO A 87 5.33 17.97 10.51
C PRO A 87 6.50 17.79 11.49
N THR A 88 6.89 16.55 11.78
CA THR A 88 8.05 16.20 12.63
C THR A 88 9.37 16.15 11.87
N GLY A 89 9.32 16.26 10.53
CA GLY A 89 10.50 16.24 9.66
C GLY A 89 10.84 14.87 9.06
N ASP A 90 10.04 13.85 9.34
CA ASP A 90 10.26 12.52 8.79
C ASP A 90 9.78 12.43 7.33
N VAL A 91 10.62 11.88 6.47
CA VAL A 91 10.27 11.69 5.05
C VAL A 91 9.61 10.34 4.86
N THR A 92 8.46 10.35 4.22
CA THR A 92 7.72 9.16 3.79
C THR A 92 7.39 9.24 2.31
N TYR A 93 6.97 8.15 1.73
CA TYR A 93 6.72 8.04 0.30
C TYR A 93 5.28 7.61 0.05
N THR A 94 4.62 8.22 -0.92
CA THR A 94 3.22 7.90 -1.23
C THR A 94 2.96 7.82 -2.73
N ARG A 95 1.90 7.12 -3.09
CA ARG A 95 1.29 7.16 -4.44
C ARG A 95 -0.09 7.83 -4.42
N GLU A 96 -0.57 8.21 -3.24
CA GLU A 96 -1.77 9.01 -3.10
C GLU A 96 -1.48 10.45 -3.53
N GLY A 97 -2.25 10.95 -4.47
CA GLY A 97 -2.05 12.27 -5.04
C GLY A 97 -3.18 13.24 -4.78
N SER A 98 -4.05 12.98 -3.79
CA SER A 98 -5.09 13.94 -3.39
C SER A 98 -4.49 15.01 -2.47
N PHE A 99 -4.01 16.08 -3.09
CA PHE A 99 -3.36 17.17 -2.37
C PHE A 99 -4.35 18.31 -2.06
N MET A 100 -3.92 19.20 -1.17
CA MET A 100 -4.62 20.45 -0.83
C MET A 100 -3.60 21.53 -0.47
N VAL A 101 -4.05 22.76 -0.36
CA VAL A 101 -3.24 23.89 0.11
C VAL A 101 -3.68 24.23 1.53
N ASN A 102 -2.73 24.37 2.44
CA ASN A 102 -2.99 24.77 3.82
C ASN A 102 -3.15 26.29 3.96
N GLN A 103 -3.42 26.78 5.18
CA GLN A 103 -3.60 28.22 5.45
C GLN A 103 -2.33 29.06 5.17
N ASP A 104 -1.16 28.44 5.26
CA ASP A 104 0.12 29.08 4.99
C ASP A 104 0.50 29.04 3.51
N GLY A 105 -0.35 28.47 2.66
CA GLY A 105 -0.14 28.33 1.23
C GLY A 105 0.66 27.09 0.80
N PHE A 106 1.08 26.22 1.71
CA PHE A 106 1.86 25.04 1.34
C PHE A 106 1.00 23.92 0.76
N LEU A 107 1.51 23.26 -0.27
CA LEU A 107 0.94 22.04 -0.83
C LEU A 107 1.15 20.88 0.16
N ILE A 108 0.06 20.31 0.64
CA ILE A 108 0.06 19.24 1.63
C ILE A 108 -0.83 18.06 1.20
N THR A 109 -0.59 16.92 1.82
CA THR A 109 -1.50 15.76 1.78
C THR A 109 -2.71 16.00 2.70
N ASN A 110 -3.77 15.18 2.59
CA ASN A 110 -4.97 15.29 3.42
C ASN A 110 -4.70 15.19 4.94
N ASP A 111 -3.60 14.56 5.33
CA ASP A 111 -3.16 14.40 6.72
C ASP A 111 -2.03 15.36 7.12
N GLY A 112 -1.77 16.41 6.32
CA GLY A 112 -0.92 17.53 6.67
C GLY A 112 0.57 17.36 6.41
N TYR A 113 0.99 16.36 5.63
CA TYR A 113 2.40 16.21 5.22
C TYR A 113 2.70 17.15 4.06
N LEU A 114 3.85 17.83 4.11
CA LEU A 114 4.33 18.68 3.02
C LEU A 114 4.71 17.85 1.80
N VAL A 115 4.28 18.28 0.62
CA VAL A 115 4.62 17.61 -0.64
C VAL A 115 5.97 18.11 -1.15
N GLY A 116 6.89 17.18 -1.39
CA GLY A 116 8.24 17.49 -1.81
C GLY A 116 8.99 18.35 -0.78
N ASP A 117 9.67 19.40 -1.24
CA ASP A 117 10.45 20.29 -0.40
C ASP A 117 9.62 21.48 0.18
N GLY A 118 8.28 21.35 0.19
CA GLY A 118 7.39 22.41 0.68
C GLY A 118 7.11 23.48 -0.38
N ILE A 119 6.35 23.12 -1.41
CA ILE A 119 5.92 24.05 -2.46
C ILE A 119 4.87 24.99 -1.89
N GLN A 120 5.17 26.31 -1.92
CA GLN A 120 4.28 27.35 -1.42
C GLN A 120 3.56 28.04 -2.57
N MET A 121 2.23 28.01 -2.53
CA MET A 121 1.36 28.72 -3.47
C MET A 121 1.22 30.18 -3.04
N PRO A 122 1.31 31.16 -3.92
CA PRO A 122 1.05 32.57 -3.59
C PRO A 122 -0.43 32.77 -3.23
N VAL A 123 -0.70 33.76 -2.38
CA VAL A 123 -2.07 34.05 -1.90
C VAL A 123 -3.01 34.46 -3.04
N ASN A 124 -2.49 35.09 -4.08
CA ASN A 124 -3.25 35.60 -5.23
C ASN A 124 -2.76 34.92 -6.51
N TYR A 125 -3.23 33.72 -6.78
CA TYR A 125 -3.06 33.10 -8.09
C TYR A 125 -4.45 32.85 -8.71
N ASP A 126 -4.56 33.05 -10.03
CA ASP A 126 -5.80 32.79 -10.73
C ASP A 126 -5.88 31.38 -11.30
N ASN A 127 -4.78 30.92 -11.84
CA ASN A 127 -4.63 29.59 -12.38
C ASN A 127 -3.28 29.00 -12.01
N PHE A 128 -3.23 27.69 -11.84
CA PHE A 128 -1.98 26.95 -11.70
C PHE A 128 -2.01 25.68 -12.54
N ALA A 129 -0.84 25.17 -12.87
CA ALA A 129 -0.69 23.91 -13.56
C ALA A 129 0.45 23.08 -12.96
N ILE A 130 0.21 21.80 -12.81
CA ILE A 130 1.24 20.82 -12.50
C ILE A 130 1.60 20.11 -13.80
N ARG A 131 2.82 20.37 -14.29
CA ARG A 131 3.29 19.77 -15.53
C ARG A 131 3.60 18.27 -15.37
N ALA A 132 3.63 17.56 -16.47
CA ALA A 132 3.94 16.12 -16.47
C ALA A 132 5.33 15.79 -15.90
N ASN A 133 6.25 16.75 -15.88
CA ASN A 133 7.58 16.63 -15.26
C ASN A 133 7.62 17.01 -13.77
N GLY A 134 6.48 17.33 -13.16
CA GLY A 134 6.36 17.73 -11.76
C GLY A 134 6.54 19.22 -11.48
N GLN A 135 6.81 20.05 -12.46
CA GLN A 135 6.88 21.50 -12.27
C GLN A 135 5.51 22.06 -11.90
N VAL A 136 5.45 22.80 -10.80
CA VAL A 136 4.27 23.55 -10.35
C VAL A 136 4.41 24.98 -10.81
N GLU A 137 3.51 25.45 -11.63
CA GLU A 137 3.51 26.75 -12.27
C GLU A 137 2.25 27.51 -11.92
N VAL A 138 2.35 28.80 -11.66
CA VAL A 138 1.22 29.72 -11.53
C VAL A 138 1.22 30.70 -12.66
N TYR A 139 0.02 31.15 -13.02
CA TYR A 139 -0.19 32.13 -14.08
C TYR A 139 -0.84 33.37 -13.50
N SER A 140 -0.34 34.56 -13.93
CA SER A 140 -0.97 35.84 -13.65
C SER A 140 -2.28 35.97 -14.44
N ASN A 141 -3.18 36.86 -13.96
CA ASN A 141 -4.48 37.16 -14.59
C ASN A 141 -4.40 37.47 -16.09
N ASP A 142 -3.28 38.07 -16.54
CA ASP A 142 -3.07 38.44 -17.95
C ASP A 142 -2.51 37.26 -18.78
N GLY A 143 -2.23 36.10 -18.18
CA GLY A 143 -1.63 34.95 -18.85
C GLY A 143 -0.23 35.16 -19.42
N THR A 144 0.38 36.32 -19.14
CA THR A 144 1.65 36.77 -19.73
C THR A 144 2.84 36.38 -18.86
N GLU A 145 2.66 36.31 -17.56
CA GLU A 145 3.71 35.93 -16.63
C GLU A 145 3.46 34.53 -16.08
N ARG A 146 4.50 33.72 -16.15
CA ARG A 146 4.54 32.36 -15.61
C ARG A 146 5.65 32.28 -14.56
N GLU A 147 5.28 31.89 -13.36
CA GLU A 147 6.21 31.66 -12.28
C GLU A 147 6.25 30.17 -11.93
N ILE A 148 7.46 29.63 -11.80
CA ILE A 148 7.69 28.26 -11.36
C ILE A 148 7.91 28.28 -9.84
N LEU A 149 6.99 27.70 -9.09
CA LEU A 149 7.05 27.68 -7.61
C LEU A 149 7.95 26.58 -7.08
N GLY A 150 8.07 25.48 -7.83
CA GLY A 150 8.86 24.33 -7.42
C GLY A 150 8.63 23.12 -8.32
N VAL A 151 9.19 22.00 -7.91
CA VAL A 151 9.05 20.72 -8.63
C VAL A 151 8.64 19.64 -7.61
N ILE A 152 7.56 18.95 -7.90
CA ILE A 152 7.18 17.74 -7.15
C ILE A 152 8.15 16.65 -7.57
N PRO A 153 9.01 16.14 -6.66
CA PRO A 153 9.96 15.12 -7.03
C PRO A 153 9.28 13.75 -7.21
N LEU A 154 9.78 12.95 -8.12
CA LEU A 154 9.39 11.56 -8.30
C LEU A 154 10.60 10.68 -8.02
N VAL A 155 10.47 9.76 -7.08
CA VAL A 155 11.54 8.82 -6.70
C VAL A 155 11.13 7.39 -7.00
N ASN A 156 12.12 6.54 -7.21
CA ASN A 156 11.93 5.09 -7.33
C ASN A 156 12.88 4.37 -6.39
N PHE A 157 12.58 3.12 -6.10
CA PHE A 157 13.39 2.25 -5.24
C PHE A 157 13.90 1.06 -6.05
N GLN A 158 15.06 0.55 -5.65
CA GLN A 158 15.60 -0.66 -6.25
C GLN A 158 14.71 -1.87 -5.94
N ASN A 159 14.19 -1.94 -4.71
CA ASN A 159 13.24 -2.95 -4.27
C ASN A 159 12.04 -2.30 -3.57
N PRO A 160 10.99 -1.91 -4.32
CA PRO A 160 9.80 -1.29 -3.71
C PRO A 160 9.08 -2.18 -2.70
N GLU A 161 9.13 -3.52 -2.87
CA GLU A 161 8.51 -4.47 -1.94
C GLU A 161 9.16 -4.45 -0.55
N GLY A 162 10.39 -3.99 -0.45
CA GLY A 162 11.08 -3.79 0.81
C GLY A 162 10.64 -2.55 1.59
N LEU A 163 9.80 -1.68 1.03
CA LEU A 163 9.24 -0.53 1.75
C LEU A 163 8.29 -1.00 2.86
N LYS A 164 8.41 -0.39 4.04
CA LYS A 164 7.51 -0.67 5.15
C LYS A 164 6.25 0.19 5.04
N LYS A 165 5.08 -0.45 5.01
CA LYS A 165 3.80 0.25 4.98
C LYS A 165 3.61 1.05 6.28
N ALA A 166 3.18 2.29 6.14
CA ALA A 166 2.77 3.21 7.19
C ALA A 166 1.27 3.49 7.08
N ASP A 167 0.75 4.30 7.99
CA ASP A 167 -0.64 4.77 7.94
C ASP A 167 -0.88 5.68 6.72
N ASN A 168 -2.13 5.81 6.31
CA ASN A 168 -2.60 6.74 5.27
C ASN A 168 -1.83 6.57 3.93
N ASN A 169 -1.69 5.34 3.45
CA ASN A 169 -1.05 5.00 2.16
C ASN A 169 0.38 5.56 1.98
N LYS A 170 1.10 5.67 3.08
CA LYS A 170 2.51 6.05 3.08
C LYS A 170 3.41 4.84 3.29
N TYR A 171 4.68 5.02 2.96
CA TYR A 171 5.70 3.99 3.06
C TYR A 171 6.96 4.58 3.68
N TYR A 172 7.57 3.85 4.60
CA TYR A 172 8.87 4.16 5.17
C TYR A 172 9.98 3.45 4.42
N LEU A 173 11.11 4.13 4.31
CA LEU A 173 12.36 3.55 3.84
C LEU A 173 12.81 2.42 4.77
N THR A 174 13.36 1.36 4.20
CA THR A 174 14.04 0.28 4.94
C THR A 174 15.38 -0.04 4.27
N ALA A 175 16.20 -0.81 4.97
CA ALA A 175 17.45 -1.30 4.39
C ALA A 175 17.21 -2.24 3.17
N GLU A 176 16.05 -2.91 3.12
CA GLU A 176 15.69 -3.84 2.05
C GLU A 176 15.18 -3.11 0.80
N SER A 177 14.54 -1.94 0.95
CA SER A 177 14.06 -1.14 -0.18
C SER A 177 15.20 -0.49 -0.96
N GLY A 178 16.33 -0.27 -0.33
CA GLY A 178 17.41 0.56 -0.84
C GLY A 178 17.07 2.06 -0.80
N GLU A 179 18.05 2.90 -1.10
CA GLU A 179 17.90 4.36 -1.10
C GLU A 179 16.99 4.86 -2.23
N PRO A 180 16.24 5.97 -2.01
CA PRO A 180 15.41 6.57 -3.03
C PRO A 180 16.24 7.14 -4.17
N VAL A 181 15.92 6.77 -5.40
CA VAL A 181 16.57 7.28 -6.61
C VAL A 181 15.64 8.28 -7.29
N LEU A 182 16.09 9.54 -7.37
CA LEU A 182 15.35 10.61 -8.04
C LEU A 182 15.25 10.34 -9.55
N ILE A 183 14.03 10.35 -10.09
CA ILE A 183 13.78 10.27 -11.53
C ILE A 183 13.84 11.68 -12.12
N LYS A 184 15.01 12.08 -12.63
CA LYS A 184 15.28 13.47 -13.07
C LYS A 184 14.54 13.91 -14.34
N LYS A 185 14.23 12.98 -15.23
CA LYS A 185 13.52 13.27 -16.49
C LYS A 185 12.35 12.30 -16.63
N HIS A 186 11.15 12.83 -16.47
CA HIS A 186 9.93 12.06 -16.65
C HIS A 186 8.79 12.98 -17.12
N GLU A 187 7.79 12.38 -17.73
CA GLU A 187 6.51 12.99 -18.06
C GLU A 187 5.38 12.10 -17.53
N ARG A 188 5.44 11.81 -16.22
CA ARG A 188 4.58 10.81 -15.58
C ARG A 188 3.46 11.37 -14.74
N PHE A 189 3.47 12.66 -14.46
CA PHE A 189 2.41 13.27 -13.69
C PHE A 189 1.21 13.64 -14.57
N LYS A 190 0.02 13.30 -14.07
CA LYS A 190 -1.26 13.66 -14.68
C LYS A 190 -2.10 14.46 -13.69
N GLN A 191 -2.17 15.77 -13.89
CA GLN A 191 -3.01 16.67 -13.10
C GLN A 191 -4.50 16.38 -13.35
N GLY A 192 -5.35 16.64 -12.33
CA GLY A 192 -6.79 16.41 -12.38
C GLY A 192 -7.16 14.92 -12.46
N SER A 193 -6.29 14.06 -11.96
CA SER A 193 -6.47 12.61 -11.98
C SER A 193 -5.90 11.98 -10.71
N LEU A 194 -6.47 10.84 -10.31
CA LEU A 194 -5.96 10.03 -9.20
C LEU A 194 -5.75 8.59 -9.66
N GLU A 195 -4.78 7.94 -9.08
CA GLU A 195 -4.61 6.50 -9.22
C GLU A 195 -5.60 5.81 -8.26
N VAL A 196 -6.49 4.96 -8.78
CA VAL A 196 -7.33 4.12 -7.94
C VAL A 196 -6.55 2.90 -7.48
N THR A 197 -7.08 2.19 -6.49
CA THR A 197 -6.45 0.95 -6.01
C THR A 197 -6.25 -0.07 -7.12
N ASN A 198 -5.28 -0.98 -6.95
CA ASN A 198 -5.06 -2.14 -7.82
C ASN A 198 -5.73 -3.42 -7.30
N ILE A 199 -6.67 -3.32 -6.34
CA ILE A 199 -7.37 -4.46 -5.76
C ILE A 199 -8.33 -5.07 -6.79
N ASP A 200 -8.24 -6.38 -6.97
CA ASP A 200 -9.26 -7.19 -7.64
C ASP A 200 -10.28 -7.68 -6.63
N ILE A 201 -11.39 -6.96 -6.48
CA ILE A 201 -12.45 -7.29 -5.50
C ILE A 201 -13.03 -8.69 -5.70
N LEU A 202 -13.16 -9.16 -6.95
CA LEU A 202 -13.68 -10.50 -7.23
C LEU A 202 -12.67 -11.57 -6.84
N GLY A 203 -11.38 -11.30 -7.07
CA GLY A 203 -10.28 -12.14 -6.61
C GLY A 203 -10.23 -12.23 -5.09
N GLU A 204 -10.43 -11.12 -4.37
CA GLU A 204 -10.47 -11.09 -2.90
C GLU A 204 -11.66 -11.89 -2.35
N VAL A 205 -12.86 -11.73 -2.91
CA VAL A 205 -14.05 -12.53 -2.53
C VAL A 205 -13.79 -14.02 -2.73
N ASN A 206 -13.24 -14.41 -3.88
CA ASN A 206 -12.89 -15.81 -4.13
C ASN A 206 -11.83 -16.33 -3.13
N SER A 207 -10.88 -15.47 -2.73
CA SER A 207 -9.86 -15.80 -1.74
C SER A 207 -10.48 -16.04 -0.36
N ILE A 208 -11.47 -15.24 0.06
CA ILE A 208 -12.23 -15.45 1.30
C ILE A 208 -12.96 -16.81 1.27
N LEU A 209 -13.65 -17.13 0.16
CA LEU A 209 -14.38 -18.39 0.04
C LEU A 209 -13.45 -19.59 0.14
N ARG A 210 -12.31 -19.56 -0.56
CA ARG A 210 -11.28 -20.62 -0.48
C ARG A 210 -10.68 -20.74 0.92
N LEU A 211 -10.42 -19.61 1.57
CA LEU A 211 -9.87 -19.56 2.91
C LEU A 211 -10.84 -20.19 3.92
N ASN A 212 -12.12 -19.83 3.87
CA ASN A 212 -13.16 -20.43 4.72
C ASN A 212 -13.26 -21.94 4.51
N ALA A 213 -13.26 -22.41 3.27
CA ALA A 213 -13.28 -23.85 2.98
C ALA A 213 -12.04 -24.57 3.55
N SER A 214 -10.85 -23.97 3.43
CA SER A 214 -9.59 -24.48 3.97
C SER A 214 -9.61 -24.53 5.50
N MET A 215 -10.14 -23.48 6.16
CA MET A 215 -10.30 -23.43 7.62
C MET A 215 -11.22 -24.55 8.13
N LEU A 216 -12.38 -24.71 7.51
CA LEU A 216 -13.32 -25.77 7.87
C LEU A 216 -12.69 -27.16 7.73
N ALA A 217 -11.96 -27.41 6.64
CA ALA A 217 -11.24 -28.66 6.43
C ALA A 217 -10.17 -28.88 7.52
N SER A 218 -9.40 -27.84 7.87
CA SER A 218 -8.37 -27.90 8.91
C SER A 218 -8.96 -28.21 10.29
N PHE A 219 -10.09 -27.57 10.65
CA PHE A 219 -10.78 -27.85 11.91
C PHE A 219 -11.31 -29.30 11.96
N LYS A 220 -11.87 -29.80 10.85
CA LYS A 220 -12.35 -31.17 10.78
C LYS A 220 -11.24 -32.21 10.96
N VAL A 221 -10.07 -31.96 10.39
CA VAL A 221 -8.88 -32.79 10.60
C VAL A 221 -8.45 -32.78 12.07
N MET A 222 -8.40 -31.60 12.69
CA MET A 222 -8.04 -31.49 14.11
C MET A 222 -9.05 -32.19 15.03
N GLU A 223 -10.34 -32.06 14.77
CA GLU A 223 -11.40 -32.78 15.49
C GLU A 223 -11.19 -34.32 15.38
N THR A 224 -10.96 -34.81 14.15
CA THR A 224 -10.71 -36.24 13.93
C THR A 224 -9.47 -36.75 14.68
N ILE A 225 -8.40 -35.98 14.68
CA ILE A 225 -7.17 -36.31 15.42
C ILE A 225 -7.44 -36.36 16.93
N ASN A 226 -8.19 -35.40 17.46
CA ASN A 226 -8.55 -35.36 18.88
C ASN A 226 -9.44 -36.57 19.28
N ASP A 227 -10.39 -36.96 18.44
CA ASP A 227 -11.22 -38.16 18.65
C ASP A 227 -10.40 -39.44 18.64
N MET A 228 -9.45 -39.57 17.71
CA MET A 228 -8.54 -40.71 17.65
C MET A 228 -7.68 -40.80 18.92
N TYR A 229 -7.19 -39.66 19.40
CA TYR A 229 -6.40 -39.56 20.61
C TYR A 229 -7.20 -40.00 21.85
N SER A 230 -8.41 -39.49 21.99
CA SER A 230 -9.32 -39.83 23.08
C SER A 230 -9.64 -41.33 23.12
N LYS A 231 -9.90 -41.93 21.95
CA LYS A 231 -10.14 -43.38 21.84
C LYS A 231 -8.89 -44.19 22.20
N THR A 232 -7.70 -43.75 21.80
CA THR A 232 -6.45 -44.44 22.12
C THR A 232 -6.20 -44.47 23.62
N LEU A 233 -6.50 -43.37 24.33
CA LEU A 233 -6.37 -43.28 25.78
C LEU A 233 -7.35 -44.24 26.49
N GLN A 234 -8.59 -44.39 25.98
CA GLN A 234 -9.60 -45.30 26.53
C GLN A 234 -9.21 -46.78 26.36
N LEU A 235 -8.48 -47.11 25.29
CA LEU A 235 -8.02 -48.50 25.07
C LEU A 235 -6.83 -48.89 25.91
N ASN A 236 -6.13 -47.96 26.52
CA ASN A 236 -4.98 -48.20 27.38
C ASN A 236 -5.32 -48.16 28.90
N GLN A 237 -6.62 -48.05 29.24
CA GLN A 237 -7.15 -48.22 30.59
C GLN A 237 -7.85 -49.57 30.69
#